data_5aede730a03f18a47ca5f629bbf613a1
#
_entry.id   5aede730a03f18a47ca5f629bbf613a1
#
_cell.length_a   1.000
_cell.length_b   1.000
_cell.length_c   1.000
_cell.angle_alpha   90.00
_cell.angle_beta   90.00
_cell.angle_gamma   90.00
#
_symmetry.space_group_name_H-M   'P 1'
#
loop_
_entity.id
_entity.type
_entity.pdbx_description
1 polymer ?
#
loop_
_entity_poly.entity_id
_entity_poly.type
_entity_poly.pdbx_seq_one_letter_code
_entity_poly.pdbx_strand_id
1 'polypeptide(L)'
;MRIDFNSDTVVVFDLDDTLYTESDYRKSGIIYVKNFVTCLYGENTYQYPLALDDLIASDDFIGKIADAYKLPKAIKDSLLWIYRTHKPSIKIRPDVQKVIVSLEKACKSLIILTDGRSVTQRLKIEALGLNRIPAYISEEFSSEKPSPDRFLMIAKAFGNANYIYIGDNPQKDFLAPNSLGWKTIGLKGHIGNIHSQDLDALSKDYWPNIWIDSLSDLLIL
;
A
#
# COMPACT_ATOMS: atom_id res chain seq x y z
N MET A 1 1.46 7.44 -25.64
CA MET A 1 0.31 8.28 -25.17
C MET A 1 0.92 9.31 -24.26
N ARG A 2 0.74 10.60 -24.54
CA ARG A 2 1.23 11.68 -23.66
C ARG A 2 0.28 11.84 -22.49
N ILE A 3 0.81 11.90 -21.28
CA ILE A 3 0.05 12.15 -20.05
C ILE A 3 0.35 13.58 -19.64
N ASP A 4 -0.67 14.42 -19.64
CA ASP A 4 -0.54 15.82 -19.21
C ASP A 4 -1.04 15.96 -17.76
N PHE A 5 -0.14 16.31 -16.87
CA PHE A 5 -0.46 16.68 -15.51
C PHE A 5 -0.69 18.21 -15.45
N ASN A 6 -1.93 18.61 -15.20
CA ASN A 6 -2.33 20.01 -15.19
C ASN A 6 -3.39 20.30 -14.11
N SER A 7 -3.81 21.56 -13.99
CA SER A 7 -4.78 22.03 -12.99
C SER A 7 -6.16 21.37 -13.04
N ASP A 8 -6.49 20.64 -14.10
CA ASP A 8 -7.74 19.90 -14.23
C ASP A 8 -7.55 18.39 -13.94
N THR A 9 -6.33 17.96 -13.60
CA THR A 9 -6.00 16.57 -13.37
C THR A 9 -6.15 16.19 -11.90
N VAL A 10 -6.87 15.10 -11.64
CA VAL A 10 -6.91 14.40 -10.34
C VAL A 10 -6.09 13.11 -10.45
N VAL A 11 -5.04 13.01 -9.64
CA VAL A 11 -4.18 11.83 -9.59
C VAL A 11 -4.54 10.98 -8.39
N VAL A 12 -4.85 9.72 -8.64
CA VAL A 12 -5.23 8.74 -7.61
C VAL A 12 -4.17 7.67 -7.53
N PHE A 13 -3.55 7.51 -6.36
CA PHE A 13 -2.53 6.52 -6.09
C PHE A 13 -3.08 5.35 -5.28
N ASP A 14 -2.68 4.14 -5.62
CA ASP A 14 -2.61 3.09 -4.62
C ASP A 14 -1.52 3.41 -3.59
N LEU A 15 -1.51 2.72 -2.46
CA LEU A 15 -0.56 2.97 -1.38
C LEU A 15 0.56 1.93 -1.33
N ASP A 16 0.19 0.66 -1.10
CA ASP A 16 1.11 -0.45 -0.87
C ASP A 16 1.80 -0.83 -2.19
N ASP A 17 3.11 -1.04 -2.16
CA ASP A 17 3.96 -1.30 -3.33
C ASP A 17 3.87 -0.25 -4.47
N THR A 18 3.16 0.85 -4.24
CA THR A 18 3.08 2.00 -5.15
C THR A 18 3.82 3.22 -4.59
N LEU A 19 3.46 3.73 -3.43
CA LEU A 19 4.12 4.90 -2.81
C LEU A 19 5.28 4.53 -1.89
N TYR A 20 5.28 3.32 -1.38
CA TYR A 20 6.34 2.74 -0.56
C TYR A 20 6.32 1.21 -0.73
N THR A 21 7.32 0.49 -0.23
CA THR A 21 7.42 -0.97 -0.36
C THR A 21 6.68 -1.67 0.79
N GLU A 22 5.68 -2.50 0.51
CA GLU A 22 4.89 -3.18 1.53
C GLU A 22 5.72 -4.11 2.43
N SER A 23 6.79 -4.68 1.89
CA SER A 23 7.73 -5.49 2.69
C SER A 23 8.39 -4.69 3.84
N ASP A 24 8.56 -3.37 3.71
CA ASP A 24 9.06 -2.52 4.79
C ASP A 24 8.05 -2.41 5.94
N TYR A 25 6.76 -2.31 5.63
CA TYR A 25 5.71 -2.36 6.65
C TYR A 25 5.70 -3.70 7.36
N ARG A 26 5.76 -4.81 6.61
CA ARG A 26 5.82 -6.15 7.17
C ARG A 26 7.02 -6.31 8.12
N LYS A 27 8.22 -5.90 7.68
CA LYS A 27 9.43 -5.93 8.50
C LYS A 27 9.30 -5.09 9.77
N SER A 28 8.77 -3.88 9.66
CA SER A 28 8.50 -2.98 10.79
C SER A 28 7.59 -3.63 11.83
N GLY A 29 6.49 -4.25 11.38
CA GLY A 29 5.54 -4.91 12.26
C GLY A 29 6.09 -6.16 12.95
N ILE A 30 6.88 -6.97 12.23
CA ILE A 30 7.56 -8.14 12.81
C ILE A 30 8.53 -7.71 13.92
N ILE A 31 9.35 -6.69 13.67
CA ILE A 31 10.27 -6.13 14.67
C ILE A 31 9.49 -5.61 15.88
N TYR A 32 8.39 -4.90 15.64
CA TYR A 32 7.56 -4.35 16.71
C TYR A 32 6.97 -5.45 17.59
N VAL A 33 6.35 -6.48 17.00
CA VAL A 33 5.76 -7.61 17.76
C VAL A 33 6.83 -8.40 18.51
N LYS A 34 7.96 -8.68 17.86
CA LYS A 34 9.10 -9.37 18.52
C LYS A 34 9.56 -8.61 19.75
N ASN A 35 9.82 -7.30 19.61
CA ASN A 35 10.29 -6.46 20.71
C ASN A 35 9.23 -6.32 21.81
N PHE A 36 7.96 -6.21 21.44
CA PHE A 36 6.84 -6.16 22.40
C PHE A 36 6.78 -7.43 23.26
N VAL A 37 6.86 -8.62 22.65
CA VAL A 37 6.86 -9.90 23.37
C VAL A 37 8.12 -10.04 24.22
N THR A 38 9.29 -9.68 23.67
CA THR A 38 10.55 -9.68 24.43
C THR A 38 10.48 -8.78 25.67
N CYS A 39 9.90 -7.59 25.54
CA CYS A 39 9.73 -6.65 26.66
C CYS A 39 8.83 -7.22 27.77
N LEU A 40 7.74 -7.89 27.39
CA LEU A 40 6.77 -8.42 28.37
C LEU A 40 7.25 -9.72 29.07
N TYR A 41 7.93 -10.59 28.32
CA TYR A 41 8.27 -11.93 28.79
C TYR A 41 9.77 -12.10 29.12
N GLY A 42 10.62 -11.14 28.78
CA GLY A 42 12.06 -11.15 29.03
C GLY A 42 12.87 -11.83 27.94
N GLU A 43 14.12 -11.36 27.74
CA GLU A 43 15.00 -11.83 26.66
C GLU A 43 15.46 -13.28 26.81
N ASN A 44 15.49 -13.82 28.05
CA ASN A 44 16.05 -15.15 28.32
C ASN A 44 14.96 -16.23 28.44
N THR A 45 13.72 -15.95 28.09
CA THR A 45 12.60 -16.89 28.25
C THR A 45 12.28 -17.68 26.97
N TYR A 46 12.83 -17.29 25.82
CA TYR A 46 12.60 -18.03 24.58
C TYR A 46 13.43 -19.33 24.52
N GLN A 47 12.83 -20.39 23.95
CA GLN A 47 13.46 -21.71 23.84
C GLN A 47 14.55 -21.77 22.78
N TYR A 48 14.46 -20.93 21.76
CA TYR A 48 15.40 -20.86 20.63
C TYR A 48 15.47 -19.43 20.08
N PRO A 49 16.63 -19.05 19.49
CA PRO A 49 16.80 -17.73 18.91
C PRO A 49 15.78 -17.46 17.80
N LEU A 50 15.20 -16.27 17.80
CA LEU A 50 14.31 -15.78 16.74
C LEU A 50 15.11 -14.87 15.82
N ALA A 51 15.71 -15.45 14.78
CA ALA A 51 16.35 -14.66 13.75
C ALA A 51 15.29 -13.85 12.98
N LEU A 52 15.61 -12.58 12.71
CA LEU A 52 14.66 -11.67 12.02
C LEU A 52 14.35 -12.17 10.60
N ASP A 53 15.36 -12.67 9.90
CA ASP A 53 15.19 -13.16 8.52
C ASP A 53 14.26 -14.38 8.46
N ASP A 54 14.32 -15.28 9.46
CA ASP A 54 13.41 -16.42 9.56
C ASP A 54 11.96 -16.01 9.83
N LEU A 55 11.77 -14.89 10.56
CA LEU A 55 10.44 -14.34 10.80
C LEU A 55 9.91 -13.64 9.55
N ILE A 56 10.75 -12.90 8.84
CA ILE A 56 10.37 -12.21 7.59
C ILE A 56 9.99 -13.24 6.51
N ALA A 57 10.71 -14.34 6.41
CA ALA A 57 10.44 -15.41 5.45
C ALA A 57 9.23 -16.28 5.81
N SER A 58 8.66 -16.13 7.01
CA SER A 58 7.57 -16.98 7.49
C SER A 58 6.20 -16.40 7.26
N ASP A 59 5.28 -17.19 6.72
CA ASP A 59 3.86 -16.79 6.62
C ASP A 59 3.18 -16.72 8.00
N ASP A 60 3.61 -17.53 8.98
CA ASP A 60 3.13 -17.50 10.37
C ASP A 60 4.22 -17.02 11.34
N PHE A 61 4.73 -15.80 11.14
CA PHE A 61 5.73 -15.23 12.05
C PHE A 61 5.18 -15.03 13.47
N ILE A 62 3.88 -14.76 13.62
CA ILE A 62 3.22 -14.63 14.93
C ILE A 62 3.24 -15.97 15.66
N GLY A 63 2.93 -17.08 14.98
CA GLY A 63 3.04 -18.42 15.54
C GLY A 63 4.44 -18.76 15.98
N LYS A 64 5.44 -18.45 15.14
CA LYS A 64 6.86 -18.68 15.52
C LYS A 64 7.27 -17.90 16.78
N ILE A 65 6.83 -16.65 16.91
CA ILE A 65 7.09 -15.86 18.12
C ILE A 65 6.38 -16.48 19.33
N ALA A 66 5.10 -16.83 19.20
CA ALA A 66 4.34 -17.42 20.27
C ALA A 66 4.95 -18.75 20.75
N ASP A 67 5.34 -19.62 19.82
CA ASP A 67 5.94 -20.94 20.12
C ASP A 67 7.31 -20.77 20.83
N ALA A 68 8.14 -19.82 20.35
CA ALA A 68 9.44 -19.57 20.96
C ALA A 68 9.34 -19.17 22.43
N TYR A 69 8.31 -18.43 22.80
CA TYR A 69 8.06 -18.01 24.18
C TYR A 69 7.10 -18.93 24.95
N LYS A 70 6.70 -20.09 24.40
CA LYS A 70 5.71 -21.02 24.99
C LYS A 70 4.37 -20.35 25.32
N LEU A 71 3.95 -19.38 24.51
CA LEU A 71 2.72 -18.68 24.77
C LEU A 71 1.50 -19.51 24.34
N PRO A 72 0.35 -19.35 25.02
CA PRO A 72 -0.89 -20.01 24.60
C PRO A 72 -1.28 -19.65 23.19
N LYS A 73 -1.86 -20.59 22.41
CA LYS A 73 -2.29 -20.31 21.02
C LYS A 73 -3.26 -19.14 20.91
N ALA A 74 -4.07 -18.89 21.94
CA ALA A 74 -5.01 -17.76 22.00
C ALA A 74 -4.34 -16.38 21.94
N ILE A 75 -3.00 -16.28 22.18
CA ILE A 75 -2.27 -15.01 22.09
C ILE A 75 -2.19 -14.48 20.65
N LYS A 76 -2.33 -15.36 19.64
CA LYS A 76 -2.13 -14.99 18.22
C LYS A 76 -2.99 -13.81 17.79
N ASP A 77 -4.26 -13.79 18.22
CA ASP A 77 -5.17 -12.69 17.85
C ASP A 77 -4.73 -11.37 18.46
N SER A 78 -4.24 -11.37 19.71
CA SER A 78 -3.70 -10.18 20.35
C SER A 78 -2.44 -9.70 19.68
N LEU A 79 -1.51 -10.59 19.32
CA LEU A 79 -0.28 -10.24 18.61
C LEU A 79 -0.58 -9.75 17.18
N LEU A 80 -1.58 -10.33 16.52
CA LEU A 80 -2.03 -9.87 15.21
C LEU A 80 -2.63 -8.46 15.28
N TRP A 81 -3.38 -8.17 16.36
CA TRP A 81 -3.90 -6.83 16.60
C TRP A 81 -2.76 -5.84 16.84
N ILE A 82 -1.77 -6.19 17.65
CA ILE A 82 -0.56 -5.38 17.89
C ILE A 82 0.19 -5.13 16.58
N TYR A 83 0.36 -6.17 15.75
CA TYR A 83 0.95 -6.03 14.41
C TYR A 83 0.20 -5.01 13.56
N ARG A 84 -1.14 -5.08 13.52
CA ARG A 84 -1.99 -4.22 12.68
C ARG A 84 -2.06 -2.76 13.16
N THR A 85 -1.82 -2.54 14.45
CA THR A 85 -1.95 -1.23 15.09
C THR A 85 -0.62 -0.63 15.54
N HIS A 86 0.51 -1.26 15.19
CA HIS A 86 1.81 -0.67 15.52
C HIS A 86 2.04 0.63 14.74
N LYS A 87 2.86 1.51 15.29
CA LYS A 87 3.35 2.69 14.57
C LYS A 87 4.44 2.24 13.59
N PRO A 88 4.22 2.29 12.26
CA PRO A 88 5.18 1.74 11.31
C PRO A 88 6.46 2.57 11.23
N SER A 89 7.60 1.88 11.12
CA SER A 89 8.88 2.50 10.79
C SER A 89 9.14 2.38 9.29
N ILE A 90 8.34 3.08 8.50
CA ILE A 90 8.42 3.15 7.05
C ILE A 90 8.69 4.58 6.59
N LYS A 91 9.25 4.74 5.41
CA LYS A 91 9.58 6.05 4.86
C LYS A 91 9.29 6.07 3.37
N ILE A 92 8.82 7.22 2.90
CA ILE A 92 8.73 7.49 1.47
C ILE A 92 10.15 7.72 0.91
N ARG A 93 10.42 7.18 -0.26
CA ARG A 93 11.72 7.40 -0.92
C ARG A 93 11.84 8.85 -1.38
N PRO A 94 13.06 9.43 -1.36
CA PRO A 94 13.26 10.83 -1.74
C PRO A 94 12.82 11.17 -3.19
N ASP A 95 12.94 10.21 -4.11
CA ASP A 95 12.49 10.34 -5.49
C ASP A 95 10.96 10.39 -5.58
N VAL A 96 10.26 9.51 -4.88
CA VAL A 96 8.79 9.50 -4.77
C VAL A 96 8.28 10.79 -4.11
N GLN A 97 8.95 11.25 -3.06
CA GLN A 97 8.62 12.51 -2.39
C GLN A 97 8.68 13.71 -3.36
N LYS A 98 9.70 13.76 -4.23
CA LYS A 98 9.82 14.81 -5.26
C LYS A 98 8.66 14.76 -6.26
N VAL A 99 8.27 13.57 -6.69
CA VAL A 99 7.13 13.39 -7.59
C VAL A 99 5.84 13.91 -6.96
N ILE A 100 5.56 13.49 -5.71
CA ILE A 100 4.36 13.96 -4.98
C ILE A 100 4.32 15.48 -4.90
N VAL A 101 5.42 16.12 -4.49
CA VAL A 101 5.51 17.59 -4.39
C VAL A 101 5.32 18.27 -5.74
N SER A 102 5.83 17.68 -6.82
CA SER A 102 5.63 18.22 -8.18
C SER A 102 4.18 18.11 -8.62
N LEU A 103 3.55 16.96 -8.41
CA LEU A 103 2.17 16.71 -8.78
C LEU A 103 1.19 17.54 -7.92
N GLU A 104 1.47 17.76 -6.63
CA GLU A 104 0.67 18.65 -5.77
C GLU A 104 0.62 20.08 -6.30
N LYS A 105 1.69 20.53 -6.97
CA LYS A 105 1.75 21.88 -7.56
C LYS A 105 1.08 21.96 -8.92
N ALA A 106 1.12 20.86 -9.69
CA ALA A 106 0.66 20.86 -11.07
C ALA A 106 -0.81 20.46 -11.20
N CYS A 107 -1.29 19.56 -10.33
CA CYS A 107 -2.58 18.91 -10.46
C CYS A 107 -3.65 19.54 -9.56
N LYS A 108 -4.92 19.30 -9.89
CA LYS A 108 -6.08 19.72 -9.11
C LYS A 108 -6.10 19.10 -7.72
N SER A 109 -5.77 17.83 -7.64
CA SER A 109 -5.71 17.08 -6.37
C SER A 109 -4.92 15.79 -6.50
N LEU A 110 -4.31 15.36 -5.40
CA LEU A 110 -3.81 14.01 -5.22
C LEU A 110 -4.74 13.27 -4.26
N ILE A 111 -4.93 11.97 -4.47
CA ILE A 111 -5.80 11.11 -3.65
C ILE A 111 -5.09 9.79 -3.44
N ILE A 112 -5.28 9.18 -2.28
CA ILE A 112 -4.89 7.79 -1.99
C ILE A 112 -6.15 6.93 -2.02
N LEU A 113 -6.15 5.84 -2.80
CA LEU A 113 -7.21 4.83 -2.82
C LEU A 113 -6.60 3.47 -2.54
N THR A 114 -6.79 2.95 -1.35
CA THR A 114 -6.11 1.74 -0.87
C THR A 114 -7.07 0.74 -0.25
N ASP A 115 -6.75 -0.55 -0.39
CA ASP A 115 -7.48 -1.62 0.29
C ASP A 115 -6.82 -1.94 1.63
N GLY A 116 -7.64 -2.31 2.61
CA GLY A 116 -7.18 -2.74 3.92
C GLY A 116 -7.97 -2.16 5.08
N ARG A 117 -7.48 -2.41 6.28
CA ARG A 117 -8.09 -1.93 7.52
C ARG A 117 -7.83 -0.44 7.71
N SER A 118 -8.87 0.30 8.09
CA SER A 118 -8.80 1.76 8.28
C SER A 118 -7.66 2.17 9.20
N VAL A 119 -7.58 1.61 10.40
CA VAL A 119 -6.53 1.95 11.36
C VAL A 119 -5.14 1.66 10.79
N THR A 120 -4.95 0.50 10.16
CA THR A 120 -3.66 0.11 9.58
C THR A 120 -3.22 1.06 8.47
N GLN A 121 -4.10 1.35 7.51
CA GLN A 121 -3.76 2.22 6.38
C GLN A 121 -3.56 3.68 6.83
N ARG A 122 -4.32 4.16 7.81
CA ARG A 122 -4.12 5.49 8.37
C ARG A 122 -2.78 5.62 9.10
N LEU A 123 -2.36 4.60 9.85
CA LEU A 123 -1.03 4.58 10.48
C LEU A 123 0.12 4.57 9.45
N LYS A 124 -0.05 3.84 8.32
CA LYS A 124 0.91 3.88 7.20
C LYS A 124 0.98 5.27 6.58
N ILE A 125 -0.17 5.87 6.27
CA ILE A 125 -0.28 7.21 5.68
C ILE A 125 0.38 8.26 6.60
N GLU A 126 0.15 8.17 7.90
CA GLU A 126 0.79 9.05 8.91
C GLU A 126 2.31 8.88 8.91
N ALA A 127 2.80 7.62 8.99
CA ALA A 127 4.23 7.33 9.01
C ALA A 127 4.96 7.81 7.75
N LEU A 128 4.27 7.80 6.60
CA LEU A 128 4.79 8.31 5.32
C LEU A 128 4.69 9.84 5.19
N GLY A 129 4.06 10.54 6.15
CA GLY A 129 3.86 11.99 6.09
C GLY A 129 2.85 12.45 5.03
N LEU A 130 1.89 11.59 4.70
CA LEU A 130 0.90 11.82 3.63
C LEU A 130 -0.49 12.21 4.16
N ASN A 131 -0.64 12.56 5.43
CA ASN A 131 -1.93 12.89 6.08
C ASN A 131 -2.70 14.04 5.40
N ARG A 132 -1.99 14.88 4.65
CA ARG A 132 -2.60 15.99 3.89
C ARG A 132 -3.33 15.53 2.63
N ILE A 133 -3.07 14.31 2.16
CA ILE A 133 -3.68 13.73 0.96
C ILE A 133 -4.95 12.99 1.39
N PRO A 134 -6.13 13.31 0.84
CA PRO A 134 -7.35 12.56 1.12
C PRO A 134 -7.20 11.09 0.79
N ALA A 135 -7.69 10.20 1.67
CA ALA A 135 -7.57 8.76 1.50
C ALA A 135 -8.95 8.09 1.51
N TYR A 136 -9.17 7.18 0.55
CA TYR A 136 -10.33 6.31 0.41
C TYR A 136 -9.91 4.88 0.73
N ILE A 137 -10.16 4.44 1.96
CA ILE A 137 -9.73 3.14 2.48
C ILE A 137 -10.90 2.15 2.41
N SER A 138 -10.69 0.94 1.91
CA SER A 138 -11.77 -0.02 1.61
C SER A 138 -12.68 -0.33 2.80
N GLU A 139 -12.13 -0.50 4.00
CA GLU A 139 -12.93 -0.78 5.21
C GLU A 139 -13.89 0.37 5.56
N GLU A 140 -13.52 1.64 5.27
CA GLU A 140 -14.36 2.82 5.56
C GLU A 140 -15.59 2.91 4.64
N PHE A 141 -15.53 2.27 3.48
CA PHE A 141 -16.58 2.31 2.46
C PHE A 141 -17.19 0.95 2.18
N SER A 142 -16.79 -0.11 2.90
CA SER A 142 -17.22 -1.49 2.65
C SER A 142 -17.10 -1.89 1.17
N SER A 143 -16.03 -1.44 0.51
CA SER A 143 -15.82 -1.63 -0.92
C SER A 143 -14.33 -1.82 -1.19
N GLU A 144 -13.93 -2.95 -1.77
CA GLU A 144 -12.54 -3.26 -2.16
C GLU A 144 -12.39 -3.21 -3.68
N LYS A 145 -11.16 -2.92 -4.15
CA LYS A 145 -10.81 -3.06 -5.58
C LYS A 145 -10.96 -4.53 -6.02
N PRO A 146 -11.50 -4.81 -7.19
CA PRO A 146 -11.75 -3.90 -8.31
C PRO A 146 -13.15 -3.27 -8.35
N SER A 147 -13.93 -3.21 -7.24
CA SER A 147 -15.21 -2.49 -7.24
C SER A 147 -15.05 -1.03 -7.70
N PRO A 148 -15.96 -0.50 -8.54
CA PRO A 148 -15.90 0.88 -9.01
C PRO A 148 -16.36 1.91 -7.97
N ASP A 149 -16.96 1.51 -6.84
CA ASP A 149 -17.68 2.41 -5.94
C ASP A 149 -16.85 3.60 -5.47
N ARG A 150 -15.65 3.34 -4.95
CA ARG A 150 -14.77 4.43 -4.47
C ARG A 150 -14.25 5.31 -5.60
N PHE A 151 -14.03 4.75 -6.79
CA PHE A 151 -13.68 5.52 -7.99
C PHE A 151 -14.81 6.45 -8.41
N LEU A 152 -16.06 5.97 -8.39
CA LEU A 152 -17.26 6.77 -8.66
C LEU A 152 -17.46 7.88 -7.61
N MET A 153 -17.17 7.59 -6.34
CA MET A 153 -17.22 8.62 -5.28
C MET A 153 -16.21 9.74 -5.52
N ILE A 154 -14.99 9.38 -5.93
CA ILE A 154 -13.95 10.36 -6.31
C ILE A 154 -14.42 11.17 -7.53
N ALA A 155 -14.91 10.49 -8.57
CA ALA A 155 -15.43 11.19 -9.76
C ALA A 155 -16.57 12.15 -9.41
N LYS A 156 -17.47 11.75 -8.52
CA LYS A 156 -18.55 12.62 -8.02
C LYS A 156 -18.01 13.83 -7.24
N ALA A 157 -16.99 13.64 -6.43
CA ALA A 157 -16.42 14.72 -5.60
C ALA A 157 -15.67 15.78 -6.41
N PHE A 158 -14.99 15.38 -7.49
CA PHE A 158 -14.15 16.28 -8.30
C PHE A 158 -14.80 16.70 -9.63
N GLY A 159 -15.91 16.04 -10.02
CA GLY A 159 -16.72 16.40 -11.19
C GLY A 159 -15.97 16.23 -12.51
N ASN A 160 -16.10 17.23 -13.42
CA ASN A 160 -15.43 17.21 -14.71
C ASN A 160 -13.93 17.49 -14.53
N ALA A 161 -13.14 16.43 -14.45
CA ALA A 161 -11.68 16.45 -14.31
C ALA A 161 -11.04 15.36 -15.17
N ASN A 162 -9.75 15.46 -15.42
CA ASN A 162 -8.95 14.38 -16.00
C ASN A 162 -8.49 13.47 -14.87
N TYR A 163 -8.85 12.19 -14.92
CA TYR A 163 -8.49 11.25 -13.88
C TYR A 163 -7.35 10.35 -14.32
N ILE A 164 -6.36 10.20 -13.45
CA ILE A 164 -5.23 9.29 -13.64
C ILE A 164 -5.13 8.40 -12.40
N TYR A 165 -5.17 7.09 -12.60
CA TYR A 165 -4.94 6.12 -11.54
C TYR A 165 -3.56 5.47 -11.68
N ILE A 166 -2.85 5.34 -10.58
CA ILE A 166 -1.50 4.76 -10.53
C ILE A 166 -1.46 3.67 -9.47
N GLY A 167 -1.09 2.45 -9.87
CA GLY A 167 -1.03 1.29 -8.99
C GLY A 167 -0.06 0.23 -9.50
N ASP A 168 0.11 -0.85 -8.75
CA ASP A 168 1.05 -1.93 -9.06
C ASP A 168 0.39 -3.28 -9.35
N ASN A 169 -0.89 -3.48 -8.91
CA ASN A 169 -1.56 -4.76 -8.92
C ASN A 169 -2.62 -4.87 -10.04
N PRO A 170 -2.32 -5.53 -11.20
CA PRO A 170 -3.28 -5.63 -12.30
C PRO A 170 -4.61 -6.28 -11.92
N GLN A 171 -4.60 -7.23 -10.99
CA GLN A 171 -5.83 -7.94 -10.61
C GLN A 171 -6.85 -7.04 -9.90
N LYS A 172 -6.41 -5.92 -9.32
CA LYS A 172 -7.24 -5.03 -8.51
C LYS A 172 -7.36 -3.62 -9.06
N ASP A 173 -6.29 -3.10 -9.64
CA ASP A 173 -6.10 -1.66 -9.79
C ASP A 173 -6.72 -1.05 -11.04
N PHE A 174 -6.78 -1.80 -12.15
CA PHE A 174 -7.03 -1.15 -13.43
C PHE A 174 -8.42 -1.39 -14.02
N LEU A 175 -9.13 -2.45 -13.62
CA LEU A 175 -10.45 -2.76 -14.16
C LEU A 175 -11.45 -1.61 -13.99
N ALA A 176 -11.61 -1.13 -12.76
CA ALA A 176 -12.59 -0.09 -12.46
C ALA A 176 -12.22 1.26 -13.12
N PRO A 177 -11.02 1.82 -12.97
CA PRO A 177 -10.69 3.09 -13.61
C PRO A 177 -10.70 2.99 -15.14
N ASN A 178 -10.28 1.87 -15.75
CA ASN A 178 -10.41 1.66 -17.21
C ASN A 178 -11.87 1.72 -17.66
N SER A 179 -12.78 1.04 -16.94
CA SER A 179 -14.22 1.07 -17.26
C SER A 179 -14.85 2.44 -17.16
N LEU A 180 -14.26 3.31 -16.34
CA LEU A 180 -14.68 4.71 -16.17
C LEU A 180 -14.00 5.67 -17.16
N GLY A 181 -13.15 5.17 -18.06
CA GLY A 181 -12.41 6.00 -19.02
C GLY A 181 -11.27 6.81 -18.41
N TRP A 182 -10.81 6.45 -17.21
CA TRP A 182 -9.65 7.08 -16.60
C TRP A 182 -8.37 6.63 -17.29
N LYS A 183 -7.34 7.45 -17.24
CA LYS A 183 -6.00 6.99 -17.62
C LYS A 183 -5.40 6.14 -16.50
N THR A 184 -4.74 5.04 -16.85
CA THR A 184 -4.16 4.12 -15.89
C THR A 184 -2.67 3.91 -16.14
N ILE A 185 -1.90 3.93 -15.07
CA ILE A 185 -0.44 3.77 -15.10
C ILE A 185 -0.08 2.63 -14.15
N GLY A 186 0.51 1.58 -14.71
CA GLY A 186 1.07 0.47 -13.93
C GLY A 186 2.50 0.79 -13.51
N LEU A 187 2.80 0.69 -12.23
CA LEU A 187 4.16 0.72 -11.71
C LEU A 187 4.72 -0.70 -11.71
N LYS A 188 5.82 -0.92 -12.41
CA LYS A 188 6.45 -2.24 -12.41
C LYS A 188 7.03 -2.56 -11.04
N GLY A 189 6.78 -3.78 -10.60
CA GLY A 189 7.25 -4.26 -9.29
C GLY A 189 8.77 -4.33 -9.21
N HIS A 190 9.28 -4.06 -8.03
CA HIS A 190 10.67 -4.27 -7.66
C HIS A 190 10.86 -5.67 -7.05
N ILE A 191 12.12 -6.08 -6.84
CA ILE A 191 12.43 -7.29 -6.07
C ILE A 191 11.81 -7.13 -4.67
N GLY A 192 10.82 -8.00 -4.35
CA GLY A 192 10.06 -7.93 -3.08
C GLY A 192 8.63 -7.45 -3.20
N ASN A 193 8.16 -7.10 -4.41
CA ASN A 193 6.74 -6.87 -4.67
C ASN A 193 5.95 -8.16 -4.38
N ILE A 194 4.86 -8.04 -3.64
CA ILE A 194 4.06 -9.19 -3.17
C ILE A 194 3.11 -9.67 -4.28
N HIS A 195 2.70 -8.79 -5.19
CA HIS A 195 1.69 -9.10 -6.20
C HIS A 195 2.31 -9.52 -7.53
N SER A 196 1.74 -10.58 -8.11
CA SER A 196 2.08 -10.97 -9.48
C SER A 196 1.58 -9.92 -10.48
N GLN A 197 2.47 -9.51 -11.38
CA GLN A 197 2.15 -8.61 -12.50
C GLN A 197 2.00 -9.37 -13.82
N ASP A 198 1.76 -10.69 -13.74
CA ASP A 198 1.47 -11.52 -14.90
C ASP A 198 0.11 -11.12 -15.50
N LEU A 199 0.13 -10.69 -16.75
CA LEU A 199 -1.05 -10.26 -17.51
C LEU A 199 -1.65 -11.39 -18.37
N ASP A 200 -0.95 -12.50 -18.55
CA ASP A 200 -1.35 -13.54 -19.51
C ASP A 200 -2.69 -14.20 -19.13
N ALA A 201 -3.00 -14.25 -17.82
CA ALA A 201 -4.25 -14.79 -17.31
C ALA A 201 -5.39 -13.75 -17.21
N LEU A 202 -5.12 -12.47 -17.50
CA LEU A 202 -6.08 -11.38 -17.31
C LEU A 202 -6.60 -10.85 -18.64
N SER A 203 -7.90 -10.50 -18.68
CA SER A 203 -8.46 -9.78 -19.83
C SER A 203 -7.81 -8.39 -19.96
N LYS A 204 -7.83 -7.84 -21.19
CA LYS A 204 -7.22 -6.53 -21.47
C LYS A 204 -7.79 -5.37 -20.62
N ASP A 205 -8.99 -5.53 -20.09
CA ASP A 205 -9.63 -4.52 -19.23
C ASP A 205 -8.90 -4.32 -17.90
N TYR A 206 -8.10 -5.33 -17.51
CA TYR A 206 -7.24 -5.29 -16.31
C TYR A 206 -5.84 -4.72 -16.60
N TRP A 207 -5.52 -4.36 -17.82
CA TRP A 207 -4.21 -3.87 -18.17
C TRP A 207 -4.14 -2.35 -18.00
N PRO A 208 -3.06 -1.81 -17.44
CA PRO A 208 -2.87 -0.36 -17.43
C PRO A 208 -2.63 0.15 -18.86
N ASN A 209 -2.96 1.41 -19.11
CA ASN A 209 -2.70 2.02 -20.42
C ASN A 209 -1.20 2.10 -20.72
N ILE A 210 -0.38 2.36 -19.70
CA ILE A 210 1.09 2.36 -19.80
C ILE A 210 1.71 1.75 -18.54
N TRP A 211 2.92 1.26 -18.69
CA TRP A 211 3.79 0.83 -17.60
C TRP A 211 4.96 1.79 -17.43
N ILE A 212 5.33 2.07 -16.18
CA ILE A 212 6.54 2.82 -15.81
C ILE A 212 7.40 1.96 -14.89
N ASP A 213 8.71 2.17 -14.92
CA ASP A 213 9.66 1.47 -14.06
C ASP A 213 9.83 2.17 -12.71
N SER A 214 9.56 3.48 -12.66
CA SER A 214 9.66 4.31 -11.46
C SER A 214 8.62 5.42 -11.49
N LEU A 215 8.13 5.84 -10.31
CA LEU A 215 7.30 7.03 -10.21
C LEU A 215 8.01 8.31 -10.72
N SER A 216 9.34 8.32 -10.71
CA SER A 216 10.11 9.44 -11.29
C SER A 216 9.88 9.63 -12.79
N ASP A 217 9.47 8.58 -13.49
CA ASP A 217 9.16 8.65 -14.93
C ASP A 217 7.97 9.57 -15.21
N LEU A 218 7.09 9.79 -14.22
CA LEU A 218 5.96 10.73 -14.32
C LEU A 218 6.39 12.18 -14.54
N LEU A 219 7.62 12.54 -14.18
CA LEU A 219 8.14 13.90 -14.36
C LEU A 219 8.60 14.17 -15.80
N ILE A 220 8.64 13.14 -16.64
CA ILE A 220 9.14 13.19 -18.02
C ILE A 220 7.97 13.01 -19.02
N LEU A 221 6.83 12.51 -18.55
CA LEU A 221 5.63 12.24 -19.35
C LEU A 221 4.81 13.48 -19.58
#